data_3fbba31b92f70280b975501dead45c9c
#
_entry.id   3fbba31b92f70280b975501dead45c9c
#
_cell.length_a   1.000
_cell.length_b   1.000
_cell.length_c   1.000
_cell.angle_alpha   90.00
_cell.angle_beta   90.00
_cell.angle_gamma   90.00
#
_symmetry.space_group_name_H-M   'P 1'
#
loop_
_entity.id
_entity.type
_entity.pdbx_description
1 polymer ?
#
loop_
_entity_poly.entity_id
_entity_poly.type
_entity_poly.pdbx_seq_one_letter_code
_entity_poly.pdbx_strand_id
1 'polypeptide(L)'
;MTQWVNHAFELVRRVYARLLDAALEIRWAIVTVSLLIMIAAWPLHHFSRQELAPVEDQSHISLFMEASPDSTVAATNRDSLKVVDAITAFPEARFMWSLTSSWGGFGGLVAKDWRERTRSTELMYGEVFGAVSRIPGLRVFPRLDPPLPTPGQYDVELILESDAPAEQLLETVGTVLGAGWRSGKFLYVDTDLKVDLPEARVVLDRERLADLGLDLAGV
;
A
#
# COMPACT_ATOMS: atom_id res chain seq x y z
N MET A 1 -40.11 11.03 43.25
CA MET A 1 -38.87 10.84 42.50
C MET A 1 -37.61 11.00 43.37
N THR A 2 -37.50 11.98 44.23
CA THR A 2 -36.35 12.28 45.08
C THR A 2 -35.94 11.15 46.05
N GLN A 3 -36.89 10.38 46.59
CA GLN A 3 -36.59 9.32 47.55
C GLN A 3 -35.81 8.14 46.91
N TRP A 4 -36.14 7.77 45.70
CA TRP A 4 -35.44 6.70 44.96
C TRP A 4 -33.99 7.08 44.63
N VAL A 5 -33.78 8.32 44.22
CA VAL A 5 -32.46 8.86 43.92
C VAL A 5 -31.60 8.87 45.20
N ASN A 6 -32.16 9.32 46.33
CA ASN A 6 -31.47 9.32 47.61
C ASN A 6 -31.12 7.90 48.08
N HIS A 7 -32.00 6.92 47.89
CA HIS A 7 -31.74 5.54 48.29
C HIS A 7 -30.64 4.88 47.44
N ALA A 8 -30.64 5.17 46.14
CA ALA A 8 -29.55 4.73 45.24
C ALA A 8 -28.21 5.36 45.62
N PHE A 9 -28.21 6.64 45.94
CA PHE A 9 -27.02 7.36 46.39
C PHE A 9 -26.44 6.81 47.70
N GLU A 10 -27.32 6.51 48.68
CA GLU A 10 -26.93 5.94 49.95
C GLU A 10 -26.40 4.50 49.80
N LEU A 11 -26.92 3.72 48.84
CA LEU A 11 -26.41 2.40 48.51
C LEU A 11 -24.98 2.48 47.91
N VAL A 12 -24.79 3.36 46.91
CA VAL A 12 -23.51 3.60 46.28
C VAL A 12 -22.46 4.06 47.30
N ARG A 13 -22.84 5.01 48.18
CA ARG A 13 -22.00 5.52 49.26
C ARG A 13 -21.53 4.42 50.19
N ARG A 14 -22.45 3.53 50.63
CA ARG A 14 -22.13 2.41 51.52
C ARG A 14 -21.20 1.38 50.85
N VAL A 15 -21.47 1.05 49.60
CA VAL A 15 -20.60 0.14 48.83
C VAL A 15 -19.22 0.74 48.66
N TYR A 16 -19.14 2.02 48.28
CA TYR A 16 -17.89 2.72 48.12
C TYR A 16 -17.08 2.78 49.44
N ALA A 17 -17.73 3.14 50.55
CA ALA A 17 -17.06 3.19 51.84
C ALA A 17 -16.47 1.83 52.28
N ARG A 18 -17.22 0.73 52.09
CA ARG A 18 -16.69 -0.62 52.37
C ARG A 18 -15.53 -1.02 51.49
N LEU A 19 -15.59 -0.70 50.19
CA LEU A 19 -14.49 -0.97 49.24
C LEU A 19 -13.24 -0.16 49.62
N LEU A 20 -13.44 1.10 50.01
CA LEU A 20 -12.35 1.96 50.41
C LEU A 20 -11.68 1.47 51.70
N ASP A 21 -12.48 1.10 52.72
CA ASP A 21 -11.94 0.56 53.98
C ASP A 21 -11.17 -0.74 53.73
N ALA A 22 -11.71 -1.67 52.94
CA ALA A 22 -11.01 -2.90 52.56
C ALA A 22 -9.72 -2.61 51.80
N ALA A 23 -9.74 -1.67 50.87
CA ALA A 23 -8.56 -1.26 50.13
C ALA A 23 -7.48 -0.65 51.01
N LEU A 24 -7.87 0.13 52.01
CA LEU A 24 -6.93 0.72 52.99
C LEU A 24 -6.31 -0.31 53.94
N GLU A 25 -7.05 -1.36 54.29
CA GLU A 25 -6.50 -2.48 55.08
C GLU A 25 -5.38 -3.22 54.33
N ILE A 26 -5.55 -3.43 53.01
CA ILE A 26 -4.57 -4.13 52.17
C ILE A 26 -3.70 -3.18 51.33
N ARG A 27 -3.55 -1.94 51.80
CA ARG A 27 -2.85 -0.84 51.08
C ARG A 27 -1.49 -1.24 50.50
N TRP A 28 -0.69 -2.00 51.26
CA TRP A 28 0.62 -2.43 50.78
C TRP A 28 0.55 -3.42 49.61
N ALA A 29 -0.44 -4.32 49.63
CA ALA A 29 -0.68 -5.22 48.50
C ALA A 29 -1.11 -4.45 47.27
N ILE A 30 -1.99 -3.46 47.40
CA ILE A 30 -2.43 -2.60 46.30
C ILE A 30 -1.26 -1.81 45.70
N VAL A 31 -0.42 -1.20 46.59
CA VAL A 31 0.78 -0.46 46.16
C VAL A 31 1.75 -1.38 45.41
N THR A 32 1.97 -2.60 45.91
CA THR A 32 2.87 -3.57 45.28
C THR A 32 2.33 -3.99 43.89
N VAL A 33 1.05 -4.33 43.79
CA VAL A 33 0.44 -4.70 42.54
C VAL A 33 0.47 -3.53 41.54
N SER A 34 0.16 -2.31 41.95
CA SER A 34 0.23 -1.13 41.11
C SER A 34 1.66 -0.87 40.60
N LEU A 35 2.66 -1.05 41.48
CA LEU A 35 4.06 -0.91 41.08
C LEU A 35 4.48 -2.00 40.06
N LEU A 36 4.06 -3.25 40.27
CA LEU A 36 4.31 -4.34 39.33
C LEU A 36 3.67 -4.07 37.97
N ILE A 37 2.43 -3.59 37.95
CA ILE A 37 1.74 -3.22 36.70
C ILE A 37 2.51 -2.08 36.00
N MET A 38 2.93 -1.07 36.73
CA MET A 38 3.69 0.05 36.17
C MET A 38 5.04 -0.39 35.60
N ILE A 39 5.75 -1.28 36.30
CA ILE A 39 7.01 -1.86 35.81
C ILE A 39 6.76 -2.73 34.57
N ALA A 40 5.68 -3.52 34.55
CA ALA A 40 5.32 -4.37 33.40
C ALA A 40 4.83 -3.54 32.17
N ALA A 41 4.25 -2.38 32.39
CA ALA A 41 3.78 -1.52 31.31
C ALA A 41 4.92 -1.03 30.40
N TRP A 42 6.11 -0.77 30.98
CA TRP A 42 7.26 -0.31 30.21
C TRP A 42 7.72 -1.32 29.13
N PRO A 43 8.02 -2.59 29.46
CA PRO A 43 8.39 -3.57 28.44
C PRO A 43 7.24 -3.87 27.48
N LEU A 44 6.00 -3.90 27.94
CA LEU A 44 4.84 -4.07 27.05
C LEU A 44 4.78 -2.96 26.01
N HIS A 45 4.97 -1.71 26.39
CA HIS A 45 5.00 -0.59 25.46
C HIS A 45 6.22 -0.65 24.54
N HIS A 46 7.40 -0.99 25.08
CA HIS A 46 8.65 -1.00 24.30
C HIS A 46 8.71 -2.13 23.27
N PHE A 47 8.18 -3.31 23.60
CA PHE A 47 8.14 -4.48 22.71
C PHE A 47 6.84 -4.57 21.90
N SER A 48 5.88 -3.69 22.16
CA SER A 48 4.69 -3.60 21.32
C SER A 48 5.05 -3.06 19.94
N ARG A 49 4.50 -3.66 18.90
CA ARG A 49 4.66 -3.14 17.55
C ARG A 49 4.01 -1.76 17.46
N GLN A 50 4.78 -0.79 16.98
CA GLN A 50 4.28 0.57 16.75
C GLN A 50 3.69 0.65 15.35
N GLU A 51 2.60 -0.06 15.14
CA GLU A 51 1.83 -0.07 13.89
C GLU A 51 0.50 0.64 14.15
N LEU A 52 0.03 1.41 13.17
CA LEU A 52 -1.28 2.07 13.27
C LEU A 52 -2.41 1.04 13.32
N ALA A 53 -2.29 0.00 12.49
CA ALA A 53 -3.09 -1.21 12.52
C ALA A 53 -2.28 -2.37 11.91
N PRO A 54 -2.38 -3.59 12.44
CA PRO A 54 -1.73 -4.75 11.84
C PRO A 54 -2.34 -5.02 10.46
N VAL A 55 -1.53 -5.56 9.55
CA VAL A 55 -2.02 -6.01 8.24
C VAL A 55 -3.03 -7.12 8.48
N GLU A 56 -4.20 -7.01 7.89
CA GLU A 56 -5.29 -7.97 7.99
C GLU A 56 -5.43 -8.76 6.70
N ASP A 57 -5.79 -10.02 6.82
CA ASP A 57 -6.16 -10.84 5.67
C ASP A 57 -7.56 -10.49 5.19
N GLN A 58 -7.66 -9.55 4.26
CA GLN A 58 -8.92 -9.09 3.67
C GLN A 58 -9.43 -10.00 2.54
N SER A 59 -8.79 -11.15 2.32
CA SER A 59 -9.08 -12.06 1.19
C SER A 59 -8.94 -11.38 -0.18
N HIS A 60 -8.12 -10.34 -0.25
CA HIS A 60 -7.89 -9.56 -1.45
C HIS A 60 -6.41 -9.18 -1.59
N ILE A 61 -5.90 -9.22 -2.83
CA ILE A 61 -4.59 -8.68 -3.20
C ILE A 61 -4.82 -7.76 -4.39
N SER A 62 -4.62 -6.47 -4.19
CA SER A 62 -4.68 -5.47 -5.25
C SER A 62 -3.51 -5.63 -6.22
N LEU A 63 -3.75 -5.42 -7.51
CA LEU A 63 -2.76 -5.53 -8.57
C LEU A 63 -2.77 -4.23 -9.39
N PHE A 64 -1.65 -3.53 -9.40
CA PHE A 64 -1.41 -2.41 -10.30
C PHE A 64 -0.58 -2.89 -11.47
N MET A 65 -1.00 -2.55 -12.67
CA MET A 65 -0.37 -2.97 -13.91
C MET A 65 0.07 -1.72 -14.67
N GLU A 66 1.33 -1.66 -15.03
CA GLU A 66 1.90 -0.58 -15.82
C GLU A 66 2.36 -1.13 -17.17
N ALA A 67 1.84 -0.57 -18.25
CA ALA A 67 2.21 -0.93 -19.62
C ALA A 67 3.33 -0.02 -20.13
N SER A 68 3.98 -0.42 -21.23
CA SER A 68 4.91 0.47 -21.92
C SER A 68 4.17 1.72 -22.43
N PRO A 69 4.80 2.91 -22.41
CA PRO A 69 4.17 4.17 -22.81
C PRO A 69 3.58 4.18 -24.23
N ASP A 70 4.13 3.32 -25.11
CA ASP A 70 3.68 3.14 -26.50
C ASP A 70 2.66 2.01 -26.68
N SER A 71 2.17 1.43 -25.59
CA SER A 71 1.23 0.33 -25.64
C SER A 71 -0.15 0.74 -26.14
N THR A 72 -0.78 -0.15 -26.91
CA THR A 72 -2.19 -0.02 -27.27
C THR A 72 -3.06 -0.74 -26.25
N VAL A 73 -4.32 -0.33 -26.13
CA VAL A 73 -5.30 -1.02 -25.25
C VAL A 73 -5.39 -2.52 -25.57
N ALA A 74 -5.32 -2.88 -26.88
CA ALA A 74 -5.36 -4.28 -27.30
C ALA A 74 -4.14 -5.08 -26.83
N ALA A 75 -2.95 -4.48 -26.89
CA ALA A 75 -1.73 -5.10 -26.38
C ALA A 75 -1.76 -5.26 -24.85
N THR A 76 -2.13 -4.19 -24.14
CA THR A 76 -2.27 -4.21 -22.68
C THR A 76 -3.28 -5.24 -22.22
N ASN A 77 -4.45 -5.32 -22.91
CA ASN A 77 -5.47 -6.32 -22.58
C ASN A 77 -4.97 -7.76 -22.80
N ARG A 78 -4.28 -8.02 -23.91
CA ARG A 78 -3.68 -9.34 -24.16
C ARG A 78 -2.69 -9.75 -23.06
N ASP A 79 -1.87 -8.80 -22.61
CA ASP A 79 -0.87 -9.10 -21.59
C ASP A 79 -1.49 -9.16 -20.18
N SER A 80 -2.56 -8.40 -19.91
CA SER A 80 -3.33 -8.52 -18.67
C SER A 80 -4.04 -9.86 -18.53
N LEU A 81 -4.48 -10.47 -19.64
CA LEU A 81 -5.05 -11.82 -19.60
C LEU A 81 -4.04 -12.88 -19.13
N LYS A 82 -2.75 -12.71 -19.43
CA LYS A 82 -1.70 -13.59 -18.88
C LYS A 82 -1.58 -13.43 -17.36
N VAL A 83 -1.80 -12.21 -16.85
CA VAL A 83 -1.85 -11.97 -15.41
C VAL A 83 -3.05 -12.67 -14.80
N VAL A 84 -4.21 -12.58 -15.44
CA VAL A 84 -5.42 -13.29 -15.00
C VAL A 84 -5.18 -14.79 -14.93
N ASP A 85 -4.59 -15.38 -15.98
CA ASP A 85 -4.28 -16.83 -16.03
C ASP A 85 -3.30 -17.23 -14.92
N ALA A 86 -2.24 -16.44 -14.70
CA ALA A 86 -1.26 -16.73 -13.65
C ALA A 86 -1.86 -16.65 -12.25
N ILE A 87 -2.75 -15.68 -12.00
CA ILE A 87 -3.40 -15.49 -10.71
C ILE A 87 -4.49 -16.53 -10.46
N THR A 88 -5.29 -16.83 -11.46
CA THR A 88 -6.37 -17.83 -11.31
C THR A 88 -5.85 -19.26 -11.18
N ALA A 89 -4.58 -19.50 -11.48
CA ALA A 89 -3.93 -20.78 -11.24
C ALA A 89 -3.68 -21.09 -9.75
N PHE A 90 -3.73 -20.09 -8.87
CA PHE A 90 -3.58 -20.32 -7.44
C PHE A 90 -4.81 -21.04 -6.88
N PRO A 91 -4.63 -22.11 -6.10
CA PRO A 91 -5.76 -22.87 -5.55
C PRO A 91 -6.65 -22.08 -4.62
N GLU A 92 -6.12 -21.04 -3.98
CA GLU A 92 -6.84 -20.13 -3.10
C GLU A 92 -7.58 -19.03 -3.86
N ALA A 93 -7.32 -18.82 -5.15
CA ALA A 93 -8.01 -17.82 -5.95
C ALA A 93 -9.47 -18.24 -6.17
N ARG A 94 -10.39 -17.33 -5.92
CA ARG A 94 -11.80 -17.47 -6.28
C ARG A 94 -12.05 -16.91 -7.67
N PHE A 95 -11.58 -15.70 -7.91
CA PHE A 95 -11.57 -15.04 -9.22
C PHE A 95 -10.58 -13.87 -9.18
N MET A 96 -10.26 -13.37 -10.37
CA MET A 96 -9.56 -12.11 -10.57
C MET A 96 -10.42 -11.19 -11.42
N TRP A 97 -10.42 -9.91 -11.09
CA TRP A 97 -10.99 -8.86 -11.92
C TRP A 97 -9.87 -7.92 -12.36
N SER A 98 -10.01 -7.33 -13.54
CA SER A 98 -9.05 -6.34 -14.04
C SER A 98 -9.73 -5.29 -14.91
N LEU A 99 -9.21 -4.07 -14.82
CA LEU A 99 -9.56 -2.96 -15.69
C LEU A 99 -8.29 -2.53 -16.41
N THR A 100 -8.35 -2.51 -17.75
CA THR A 100 -7.18 -2.21 -18.58
C THR A 100 -7.38 -0.99 -19.45
N SER A 101 -6.30 -0.26 -19.70
CA SER A 101 -6.20 0.91 -20.57
C SER A 101 -4.89 0.87 -21.35
N SER A 102 -4.58 1.90 -22.14
CA SER A 102 -3.31 1.99 -22.88
C SER A 102 -2.09 2.15 -21.95
N TRP A 103 -2.24 2.81 -20.81
CA TRP A 103 -1.15 3.01 -19.85
C TRP A 103 -0.92 1.82 -18.91
N GLY A 104 -1.81 0.83 -18.90
CA GLY A 104 -1.79 -0.30 -17.99
C GLY A 104 -3.16 -0.57 -17.40
N GLY A 105 -3.28 -0.59 -16.08
CA GLY A 105 -4.55 -0.79 -15.43
C GLY A 105 -4.40 -1.21 -13.97
N PHE A 106 -5.50 -1.66 -13.42
CA PHE A 106 -5.53 -2.19 -12.07
C PHE A 106 -6.52 -3.36 -11.99
N GLY A 107 -6.34 -4.17 -10.99
CA GLY A 107 -7.18 -5.34 -10.77
C GLY A 107 -7.00 -5.88 -9.37
N GLY A 108 -7.51 -7.07 -9.13
CA GLY A 108 -7.34 -7.71 -7.84
C GLY A 108 -7.67 -9.18 -7.88
N LEU A 109 -6.84 -9.93 -7.16
CA LEU A 109 -7.13 -11.30 -6.77
C LEU A 109 -8.12 -11.26 -5.61
N VAL A 110 -9.26 -11.93 -5.77
CA VAL A 110 -10.19 -12.22 -4.68
C VAL A 110 -9.98 -13.68 -4.30
N ALA A 111 -9.53 -13.90 -3.07
CA ALA A 111 -9.31 -15.25 -2.53
C ALA A 111 -10.63 -15.89 -2.08
N LYS A 112 -10.62 -17.22 -1.96
CA LYS A 112 -11.71 -17.99 -1.38
C LYS A 112 -11.94 -17.62 0.09
N ASP A 113 -13.08 -17.97 0.63
CA ASP A 113 -13.38 -17.79 2.05
C ASP A 113 -12.30 -18.46 2.93
N TRP A 114 -12.05 -17.90 4.09
CA TRP A 114 -11.03 -18.39 5.03
C TRP A 114 -11.24 -19.85 5.43
N ARG A 115 -12.48 -20.32 5.40
CA ARG A 115 -12.83 -21.71 5.67
C ARG A 115 -12.48 -22.69 4.54
N GLU A 116 -12.28 -22.15 3.33
CA GLU A 116 -12.01 -22.91 2.10
C GLU A 116 -10.54 -22.87 1.69
N ARG A 117 -9.70 -22.17 2.43
CA ARG A 117 -8.26 -22.02 2.17
C ARG A 117 -7.42 -22.25 3.42
N THR A 118 -6.20 -22.70 3.23
CA THR A 118 -5.27 -22.99 4.32
C THR A 118 -4.24 -21.89 4.53
N ARG A 119 -4.05 -21.00 3.54
CA ARG A 119 -3.04 -19.94 3.56
C ARG A 119 -3.71 -18.57 3.55
N SER A 120 -3.13 -17.63 4.31
CA SER A 120 -3.53 -16.22 4.28
C SER A 120 -3.03 -15.54 3.00
N THR A 121 -3.61 -14.38 2.66
CA THR A 121 -3.15 -13.56 1.54
C THR A 121 -1.72 -13.07 1.74
N GLU A 122 -1.30 -12.83 2.98
CA GLU A 122 0.10 -12.50 3.32
C GLU A 122 1.08 -13.59 2.92
N LEU A 123 0.74 -14.86 3.22
CA LEU A 123 1.58 -16.00 2.87
C LEU A 123 1.66 -16.23 1.35
N MET A 124 0.59 -15.90 0.64
CA MET A 124 0.53 -16.01 -0.82
C MET A 124 1.26 -14.86 -1.52
N TYR A 125 1.38 -13.71 -0.87
CA TYR A 125 1.87 -12.47 -1.48
C TYR A 125 3.20 -12.65 -2.22
N GLY A 126 4.18 -13.29 -1.61
CA GLY A 126 5.49 -13.51 -2.24
C GLY A 126 5.43 -14.40 -3.50
N GLU A 127 4.58 -15.41 -3.51
CA GLU A 127 4.37 -16.29 -4.66
C GLU A 127 3.63 -15.55 -5.79
N VAL A 128 2.60 -14.77 -5.43
CA VAL A 128 1.86 -13.91 -6.37
C VAL A 128 2.81 -12.91 -7.02
N PHE A 129 3.64 -12.22 -6.21
CA PHE A 129 4.64 -11.30 -6.72
C PHE A 129 5.60 -12.01 -7.70
N GLY A 130 6.12 -13.19 -7.34
CA GLY A 130 7.00 -13.97 -8.20
C GLY A 130 6.35 -14.46 -9.49
N ALA A 131 5.06 -14.77 -9.45
CA ALA A 131 4.31 -15.21 -10.64
C ALA A 131 4.08 -14.06 -11.63
N VAL A 132 3.62 -12.90 -11.14
CA VAL A 132 3.31 -11.76 -12.01
C VAL A 132 4.54 -11.03 -12.52
N SER A 133 5.64 -10.99 -11.76
CA SER A 133 6.91 -10.35 -12.17
C SER A 133 7.57 -11.01 -13.39
N ARG A 134 7.16 -12.24 -13.76
CA ARG A 134 7.70 -12.97 -14.91
C ARG A 134 6.93 -12.73 -16.20
N ILE A 135 5.83 -11.97 -16.15
CA ILE A 135 4.95 -11.74 -17.30
C ILE A 135 5.54 -10.59 -18.13
N PRO A 136 5.96 -10.83 -19.37
CA PRO A 136 6.49 -9.78 -20.23
C PRO A 136 5.37 -8.87 -20.74
N GLY A 137 5.67 -7.60 -20.96
CA GLY A 137 4.77 -6.61 -21.54
C GLY A 137 4.03 -5.74 -20.52
N LEU A 138 3.95 -6.18 -19.26
CA LEU A 138 3.40 -5.42 -18.15
C LEU A 138 4.33 -5.50 -16.94
N ARG A 139 4.45 -4.40 -16.22
CA ARG A 139 5.00 -4.39 -14.86
C ARG A 139 3.82 -4.49 -13.91
N VAL A 140 3.80 -5.53 -13.10
CA VAL A 140 2.68 -5.80 -12.21
C VAL A 140 3.13 -5.73 -10.76
N PHE A 141 2.42 -4.92 -9.98
CA PHE A 141 2.71 -4.66 -8.57
C PHE A 141 1.54 -5.15 -7.72
N PRO A 142 1.66 -6.33 -7.11
CA PRO A 142 0.70 -6.75 -6.11
C PRO A 142 0.88 -5.93 -4.83
N ARG A 143 -0.23 -5.64 -4.15
CA ARG A 143 -0.26 -4.96 -2.86
C ARG A 143 -1.32 -5.59 -1.97
N LEU A 144 -0.98 -5.76 -0.70
CA LEU A 144 -1.97 -6.03 0.34
C LEU A 144 -2.63 -4.70 0.71
N ASP A 145 -3.95 -4.69 0.72
CA ASP A 145 -4.67 -3.47 1.07
C ASP A 145 -4.47 -3.15 2.55
N PRO A 146 -4.15 -1.89 2.88
CA PRO A 146 -3.97 -1.51 4.27
C PRO A 146 -5.31 -1.59 5.01
N PRO A 147 -5.31 -1.99 6.30
CA PRO A 147 -6.55 -2.13 7.09
C PRO A 147 -7.24 -0.78 7.34
N LEU A 148 -6.50 0.32 7.26
CA LEU A 148 -7.01 1.67 7.37
C LEU A 148 -6.73 2.45 6.08
N PRO A 149 -7.65 3.34 5.66
CA PRO A 149 -7.40 4.21 4.50
C PRO A 149 -6.14 5.05 4.76
N THR A 150 -5.13 4.86 3.93
CA THR A 150 -3.92 5.68 3.92
C THR A 150 -3.93 6.57 2.69
N PRO A 151 -3.50 7.84 2.79
CA PRO A 151 -3.22 8.62 1.60
C PRO A 151 -2.02 7.99 0.89
N GLY A 152 -2.16 7.73 -0.41
CA GLY A 152 -1.08 7.18 -1.21
C GLY A 152 -1.28 5.72 -1.63
N GLN A 153 -0.47 5.31 -2.60
CA GLN A 153 -0.53 3.98 -3.21
C GLN A 153 0.53 3.03 -2.65
N TYR A 154 1.55 3.54 -1.98
CA TYR A 154 2.72 2.81 -1.50
C TYR A 154 2.89 2.95 0.01
N ASP A 155 3.57 2.00 0.63
CA ASP A 155 3.86 2.02 2.07
C ASP A 155 4.78 3.19 2.45
N VAL A 156 5.66 3.60 1.54
CA VAL A 156 6.55 4.75 1.69
C VAL A 156 6.51 5.57 0.41
N GLU A 157 6.09 6.81 0.54
CA GLU A 157 6.10 7.80 -0.54
C GLU A 157 7.06 8.93 -0.18
N LEU A 158 8.01 9.21 -1.07
CA LEU A 158 8.97 10.30 -0.93
C LEU A 158 8.74 11.31 -2.04
N ILE A 159 8.40 12.53 -1.67
CA ILE A 159 8.24 13.63 -2.62
C ILE A 159 9.55 14.42 -2.68
N LEU A 160 10.11 14.54 -3.88
CA LEU A 160 11.29 15.35 -4.16
C LEU A 160 10.86 16.60 -4.94
N GLU A 161 11.05 17.75 -4.36
CA GLU A 161 10.77 19.04 -4.98
C GLU A 161 12.08 19.75 -5.29
N SER A 162 12.20 20.36 -6.48
CA SER A 162 13.39 21.08 -6.91
C SER A 162 13.05 22.15 -7.94
N ASP A 163 13.72 23.29 -7.84
CA ASP A 163 13.72 24.35 -8.86
C ASP A 163 14.79 24.11 -9.94
N ALA A 164 15.57 23.05 -9.82
CA ALA A 164 16.62 22.69 -10.77
C ALA A 164 16.03 22.10 -12.07
N PRO A 165 16.79 22.13 -13.18
CA PRO A 165 16.40 21.46 -14.42
C PRO A 165 16.09 19.97 -14.21
N ALA A 166 15.18 19.43 -15.03
CA ALA A 166 14.70 18.04 -14.92
C ALA A 166 15.84 17.01 -14.94
N GLU A 167 16.93 17.28 -15.66
CA GLU A 167 18.09 16.39 -15.74
C GLU A 167 18.79 16.20 -14.39
N GLN A 168 18.90 17.28 -13.60
CA GLN A 168 19.50 17.21 -12.26
C GLN A 168 18.56 16.49 -11.27
N LEU A 169 17.26 16.71 -11.43
CA LEU A 169 16.27 15.98 -10.63
C LEU A 169 16.34 14.47 -10.91
N LEU A 170 16.45 14.08 -12.19
CA LEU A 170 16.63 12.68 -12.61
C LEU A 170 17.87 12.04 -12.01
N GLU A 171 19.00 12.72 -11.97
CA GLU A 171 20.23 12.22 -11.36
C GLU A 171 20.05 12.00 -9.85
N THR A 172 19.40 12.94 -9.18
CA THR A 172 19.10 12.84 -7.76
C THR A 172 18.15 11.68 -7.47
N VAL A 173 17.07 11.57 -8.25
CA VAL A 173 16.12 10.45 -8.18
C VAL A 173 16.84 9.11 -8.39
N GLY A 174 17.70 9.01 -9.40
CA GLY A 174 18.51 7.82 -9.67
C GLY A 174 19.39 7.41 -8.48
N THR A 175 19.96 8.40 -7.77
CA THR A 175 20.75 8.16 -6.56
C THR A 175 19.90 7.62 -5.43
N VAL A 176 18.71 8.19 -5.21
CA VAL A 176 17.76 7.75 -4.17
C VAL A 176 17.25 6.34 -4.47
N LEU A 177 16.83 6.07 -5.72
CA LEU A 177 16.41 4.74 -6.16
C LEU A 177 17.51 3.71 -5.93
N GLY A 178 18.75 4.03 -6.34
CA GLY A 178 19.91 3.17 -6.13
C GLY A 178 20.20 2.89 -4.65
N ALA A 179 20.02 3.86 -3.78
CA ALA A 179 20.15 3.69 -2.34
C ALA A 179 19.03 2.80 -1.78
N GLY A 180 17.79 3.00 -2.23
CA GLY A 180 16.64 2.17 -1.87
C GLY A 180 16.88 0.70 -2.20
N TRP A 181 17.25 0.40 -3.43
CA TRP A 181 17.56 -0.97 -3.88
C TRP A 181 18.72 -1.60 -3.10
N ARG A 182 19.79 -0.87 -2.88
CA ARG A 182 20.96 -1.37 -2.12
C ARG A 182 20.65 -1.62 -0.65
N SER A 183 19.66 -0.98 -0.09
CA SER A 183 19.28 -1.17 1.31
C SER A 183 18.73 -2.57 1.61
N GLY A 184 18.20 -3.27 0.60
CA GLY A 184 17.55 -4.57 0.75
C GLY A 184 16.28 -4.55 1.61
N LYS A 185 15.76 -3.37 1.95
CA LYS A 185 14.57 -3.20 2.80
C LYS A 185 13.27 -3.13 2.01
N PHE A 186 13.35 -2.89 0.71
CA PHE A 186 12.21 -2.71 -0.17
C PHE A 186 12.16 -3.85 -1.18
N LEU A 187 10.98 -4.41 -1.39
CA LEU A 187 10.71 -5.35 -2.47
C LEU A 187 10.70 -4.65 -3.84
N TYR A 188 10.33 -3.38 -3.83
CA TYR A 188 10.21 -2.56 -5.02
C TYR A 188 10.49 -1.09 -4.68
N VAL A 189 11.17 -0.39 -5.58
CA VAL A 189 11.42 1.06 -5.52
C VAL A 189 11.30 1.61 -6.93
N ASP A 190 10.48 2.62 -7.14
CA ASP A 190 10.28 3.28 -8.44
C ASP A 190 10.06 4.79 -8.28
N THR A 191 9.92 5.49 -9.38
CA THR A 191 9.64 6.91 -9.46
C THR A 191 8.55 7.20 -10.49
N ASP A 192 7.78 8.23 -10.26
CA ASP A 192 6.81 8.77 -11.23
C ASP A 192 7.50 9.55 -12.35
N LEU A 193 8.71 10.07 -12.08
CA LEU A 193 9.49 10.79 -13.08
C LEU A 193 10.12 9.81 -14.06
N LYS A 194 9.48 9.61 -15.21
CA LYS A 194 9.95 8.76 -16.31
C LYS A 194 10.21 9.59 -17.55
N VAL A 195 11.34 9.32 -18.21
CA VAL A 195 11.77 9.97 -19.46
C VAL A 195 11.95 8.87 -20.52
N ASP A 196 10.89 8.10 -20.70
CA ASP A 196 10.87 6.90 -21.55
C ASP A 196 9.80 6.97 -22.68
N LEU A 197 9.10 8.12 -22.78
CA LEU A 197 8.15 8.34 -23.86
C LEU A 197 8.93 8.60 -25.17
N PRO A 198 8.75 7.79 -26.21
CA PRO A 198 9.29 8.07 -27.53
C PRO A 198 8.67 9.36 -28.09
N GLU A 199 9.51 10.33 -28.38
CA GLU A 199 9.11 11.60 -28.98
C GLU A 199 9.49 11.61 -30.47
N ALA A 200 8.53 11.86 -31.34
CA ALA A 200 8.78 12.09 -32.74
C ALA A 200 8.91 13.61 -32.99
N ARG A 201 10.11 14.07 -33.26
CA ARG A 201 10.37 15.48 -33.60
C ARG A 201 10.39 15.64 -35.12
N VAL A 202 9.39 16.33 -35.64
CA VAL A 202 9.36 16.70 -37.07
C VAL A 202 10.15 18.01 -37.27
N VAL A 203 11.24 17.90 -37.99
CA VAL A 203 12.07 19.10 -38.36
C VAL A 203 11.81 19.42 -39.82
N LEU A 204 11.15 20.54 -40.04
CA LEU A 204 10.84 21.00 -41.38
C LEU A 204 12.07 21.69 -41.99
N ASP A 205 12.50 21.18 -43.16
CA ASP A 205 13.53 21.85 -43.98
C ASP A 205 12.89 23.02 -44.76
N ARG A 206 13.08 24.22 -44.23
CA ARG A 206 12.46 25.42 -44.76
C ARG A 206 12.96 25.80 -46.18
N GLU A 207 14.22 25.51 -46.49
CA GLU A 207 14.77 25.76 -47.82
C GLU A 207 14.13 24.85 -48.87
N ARG A 208 14.02 23.61 -48.52
CA ARG A 208 13.37 22.58 -49.41
C ARG A 208 11.86 22.78 -49.56
N LEU A 209 11.18 23.30 -48.55
CA LEU A 209 9.77 23.72 -48.64
C LEU A 209 9.61 24.90 -49.59
N ALA A 210 10.48 25.88 -49.54
CA ALA A 210 10.46 27.06 -50.44
C ALA A 210 10.73 26.63 -51.87
N ASP A 211 11.71 25.75 -52.11
CA ASP A 211 12.03 25.23 -53.44
C ASP A 211 10.85 24.44 -54.07
N LEU A 212 10.07 23.79 -53.22
CA LEU A 212 8.88 23.05 -53.63
C LEU A 212 7.61 23.90 -53.75
N GLY A 213 7.71 25.21 -53.44
CA GLY A 213 6.58 26.13 -53.43
C GLY A 213 5.53 25.84 -52.38
N LEU A 214 5.89 25.12 -51.31
CA LEU A 214 4.98 24.78 -50.22
C LEU A 214 5.05 25.84 -49.11
N ASP A 215 3.89 26.24 -48.62
CA ASP A 215 3.79 27.15 -47.46
C ASP A 215 3.83 26.35 -46.16
N LEU A 216 4.54 26.92 -45.17
CA LEU A 216 4.64 26.39 -43.81
C LEU A 216 3.27 26.19 -43.13
N ALA A 217 2.25 26.95 -43.55
CA ALA A 217 0.89 26.83 -43.04
C ALA A 217 0.08 25.65 -43.64
N GLY A 218 0.60 25.08 -44.74
CA GLY A 218 -0.05 23.99 -45.48
C GLY A 218 0.55 22.59 -45.18
N VAL A 219 1.59 22.51 -44.34
CA VAL A 219 2.26 21.30 -43.95
C VAL A 219 2.02 21.02 -42.44
#